data_2a73759b8f1de50ca826d4e3a4777089
#
_entry.id   2a73759b8f1de50ca826d4e3a4777089
#
_cell.length_a   1.000
_cell.length_b   1.000
_cell.length_c   1.000
_cell.angle_alpha   90.00
_cell.angle_beta   90.00
_cell.angle_gamma   90.00
#
_symmetry.space_group_name_H-M   'P 1'
#
loop_
_entity.id
_entity.type
_entity.pdbx_description
1 polymer ?
#
loop_
_entity_poly.entity_id
_entity_poly.type
_entity_poly.pdbx_seq_one_letter_code
_entity_poly.pdbx_strand_id
1 'polypeptide(L)' 'MSISPLKTLIRGYSIVELDGKVIKTVEELKKDDEIDIRLVDGKTKAKVL' A
#
# COMPACT_ATOMS: atom_id res chain seq x y z
N MET A 1 -13.78 -12.23 -7.24
CA MET A 1 -14.31 -10.89 -7.56
C MET A 1 -13.18 -9.89 -7.57
N SER A 2 -13.05 -9.17 -8.64
CA SER A 2 -12.00 -8.18 -8.73
C SER A 2 -12.49 -6.87 -8.16
N ILE A 3 -11.73 -6.32 -7.24
CA ILE A 3 -11.97 -4.99 -6.73
C ILE A 3 -11.07 -4.09 -7.55
N SER A 4 -11.65 -3.09 -8.20
CA SER A 4 -10.85 -2.15 -8.96
C SER A 4 -10.23 -1.15 -7.97
N PRO A 5 -8.93 -1.20 -7.71
CA PRO A 5 -8.30 -0.24 -6.81
C PRO A 5 -8.21 1.15 -7.41
N LEU A 6 -8.42 1.25 -8.72
CA LEU A 6 -8.25 2.52 -9.41
C LEU A 6 -9.17 3.60 -8.88
N LYS A 7 -10.44 3.26 -8.66
CA LYS A 7 -11.39 4.24 -8.15
C LYS A 7 -10.98 4.73 -6.76
N THR A 8 -10.50 3.82 -5.92
CA THR A 8 -10.04 4.15 -4.59
C THR A 8 -8.83 5.09 -4.66
N LEU A 9 -7.89 4.80 -5.53
CA LEU A 9 -6.69 5.63 -5.67
C LEU A 9 -7.01 7.01 -6.22
N ILE A 10 -7.95 7.10 -7.16
CA ILE A 10 -8.35 8.38 -7.73
C ILE A 10 -8.96 9.27 -6.66
N ARG A 11 -9.63 8.68 -5.66
CA ARG A 11 -10.22 9.44 -4.57
C ARG A 11 -9.21 9.90 -3.54
N GLY A 12 -7.93 9.64 -3.74
CA GLY A 12 -6.89 10.11 -2.86
C GLY A 12 -6.41 9.11 -1.82
N TYR A 13 -6.92 7.89 -1.86
CA TYR A 13 -6.42 6.84 -0.98
C TYR A 13 -5.16 6.21 -1.57
N SER A 14 -4.41 5.51 -0.75
CA SER A 14 -3.24 4.77 -1.20
C SER A 14 -3.37 3.32 -0.76
N ILE A 15 -2.59 2.46 -1.40
CA ILE A 15 -2.55 1.04 -1.05
C ILE A 15 -1.13 0.74 -0.56
N VAL A 16 -1.04 0.14 0.63
CA VAL A 16 0.24 -0.27 1.19
C VAL A 16 0.43 -1.75 0.95
N GLU A 17 1.58 -2.12 0.40
CA GLU A 17 1.91 -3.52 0.12
C GLU A 17 3.25 -3.88 0.75
N LEU A 18 3.35 -5.12 1.20
CA LEU A 18 4.59 -5.68 1.72
C LEU A 18 4.78 -7.04 1.09
N ASP A 19 5.90 -7.19 0.35
CA ASP A 19 6.22 -8.44 -0.37
C ASP A 19 5.07 -8.89 -1.27
N GLY A 20 4.43 -7.93 -1.93
CA GLY A 20 3.34 -8.22 -2.86
C GLY A 20 1.98 -8.44 -2.19
N LYS A 21 1.91 -8.30 -0.88
CA LYS A 21 0.68 -8.52 -0.13
C LYS A 21 0.12 -7.19 0.34
N VAL A 22 -1.17 -6.96 0.12
CA VAL A 22 -1.83 -5.75 0.60
C VAL A 22 -1.92 -5.79 2.12
N ILE A 23 -1.47 -4.71 2.75
CA ILE A 23 -1.48 -4.59 4.21
C ILE A 23 -2.76 -3.88 4.63
N LYS A 24 -3.49 -4.49 5.54
CA LYS A 24 -4.77 -3.97 6.01
C LYS A 24 -4.72 -3.44 7.43
N THR A 25 -3.75 -3.88 8.22
CA THR A 25 -3.64 -3.44 9.61
C THR A 25 -2.19 -3.13 9.93
N VAL A 26 -1.99 -2.25 10.90
CA VAL A 26 -0.65 -1.90 11.34
C VAL A 26 0.07 -3.07 12.00
N GLU A 27 -0.68 -4.06 12.49
CA GLU A 27 -0.08 -5.22 13.15
C GLU A 27 0.70 -6.11 12.18
N GLU A 28 0.45 -5.97 10.88
CA GLU A 28 1.19 -6.71 9.87
C GLU A 28 2.54 -6.08 9.55
N LEU A 29 2.82 -4.91 10.12
CA LEU A 29 4.07 -4.17 9.84
C LEU A 29 4.98 -4.21 11.05
N LYS A 30 6.28 -4.28 10.77
CA LYS A 30 7.31 -4.25 11.79
C LYS A 30 8.27 -3.10 11.51
N LYS A 31 8.94 -2.66 12.56
CA LYS A 31 9.96 -1.63 12.43
C LYS A 31 10.97 -2.03 11.35
N ASP A 32 11.35 -1.07 10.53
CA ASP A 32 12.32 -1.23 9.46
C ASP A 32 11.84 -2.04 8.25
N ASP A 33 10.57 -2.44 8.23
CA ASP A 33 10.02 -3.05 7.02
C ASP A 33 9.99 -2.03 5.89
N GLU A 34 10.38 -2.48 4.69
CA GLU A 34 10.23 -1.67 3.50
C GLU A 34 8.91 -2.00 2.84
N ILE A 35 8.09 -0.99 2.66
CA ILE A 35 6.75 -1.16 2.09
C ILE A 35 6.65 -0.40 0.78
N ASP A 36 5.72 -0.84 -0.05
CA ASP A 36 5.37 -0.13 -1.27
C ASP A 36 4.08 0.64 -1.03
N ILE A 37 4.07 1.91 -1.39
CA ILE A 37 2.87 2.73 -1.32
C ILE A 37 2.43 2.99 -2.75
N ARG A 38 1.23 2.53 -3.07
CA ARG A 38 0.69 2.65 -4.41
C ARG A 38 -0.27 3.82 -4.49
N LEU A 39 -0.03 4.68 -5.47
CA LEU A 39 -0.86 5.84 -5.73
C LEU A 39 -1.41 5.72 -7.14
N VAL A 40 -2.33 6.62 -7.51
CA VAL A 40 -2.99 6.53 -8.82
C VAL A 40 -2.02 6.64 -9.98
N ASP A 41 -0.93 7.36 -9.80
CA ASP A 41 0.05 7.60 -10.87
C ASP A 41 1.33 6.76 -10.72
N GLY A 42 1.39 5.86 -9.75
CA GLY A 42 2.57 5.00 -9.61
C GLY A 42 2.78 4.52 -8.19
N LYS A 43 3.96 4.00 -7.93
CA LYS A 43 4.35 3.48 -6.62
C LYS A 43 5.61 4.14 -6.11
N THR A 44 5.74 4.21 -4.80
CA THR A 44 6.97 4.61 -4.16
C THR A 44 7.22 3.69 -2.97
N LYS A 45 8.42 3.75 -2.43
CA LYS A 45 8.79 2.93 -1.28
C LYS A 45 8.91 3.77 -0.03
N ALA A 46 8.64 3.13 1.10
CA ALA A 46 8.82 3.79 2.39
C ALA A 46 9.29 2.76 3.40
N LYS A 47 9.76 3.24 4.52
CA LYS A 47 10.25 2.39 5.59
C LYS A 47 9.42 2.64 6.85
N VAL A 48 9.08 1.56 7.53
CA VAL A 48 8.35 1.65 8.81
C VAL A 48 9.32 2.08 9.90
N LEU A 49 8.99 3.12 10.61
CA LEU A 49 9.83 3.66 11.69
C LEU A 49 9.49 3.04 13.03
#